data_7ebbf9ba045ff943d37fcf233fba40d8
#
_entry.id   7ebbf9ba045ff943d37fcf233fba40d8
#
_cell.length_a   1.000
_cell.length_b   1.000
_cell.length_c   1.000
_cell.angle_alpha   90.00
_cell.angle_beta   90.00
_cell.angle_gamma   90.00
#
_symmetry.space_group_name_H-M   'P 1'
#
loop_
_entity.id
_entity.type
_entity.pdbx_description
1 polymer ?
#
loop_
_entity_poly.entity_id
_entity_poly.type
_entity_poly.pdbx_seq_one_letter_code
_entity_poly.pdbx_strand_id
1 'polypeptide(L)'
;MGRLQDKVAVVTGGGNGIGRACCERFAEEGADVVVADLLDEAGAEVTKEVEARGRSALYVHLDASSPPGNEELVRAAVERFGHVDVLVTAAGISHADYRSGDRSQDDEMLTRAMEAQEDPSRRLLDLGVAEWQKVLDVNLTGTFLAVQATARQMVAQGTGGSIVTIASVAAKHPEAGPASYAVSKAGVWMLTKSAARSLGPSGVRVNAIGPGFIETNMTAMVKAVPQIQEMFLAGLPLRRLGTPREVADCALFLAGEESSYFTGEILHPDGGFFTD
;
A
#
# COMPACT_ATOMS: atom_id res chain seq x y z
N MET A 1 -18.82 19.31 4.43
CA MET A 1 -17.39 19.42 4.81
C MET A 1 -16.81 18.05 4.55
N GLY A 2 -15.67 17.96 3.88
CA GLY A 2 -15.02 16.66 3.59
C GLY A 2 -14.51 15.98 4.87
N ARG A 3 -14.41 14.66 4.86
CA ARG A 3 -13.99 13.86 6.02
C ARG A 3 -12.53 14.10 6.42
N LEU A 4 -11.70 14.56 5.48
CA LEU A 4 -10.30 14.92 5.69
C LEU A 4 -10.05 16.42 5.43
N GLN A 5 -11.06 17.25 5.67
CA GLN A 5 -10.95 18.68 5.43
C GLN A 5 -9.73 19.29 6.14
N ASP A 6 -8.86 19.95 5.36
CA ASP A 6 -7.64 20.61 5.82
C ASP A 6 -6.60 19.71 6.50
N LYS A 7 -6.70 18.39 6.29
CA LYS A 7 -5.70 17.40 6.68
C LYS A 7 -4.59 17.27 5.64
N VAL A 8 -3.41 16.89 6.07
CA VAL A 8 -2.25 16.60 5.21
C VAL A 8 -2.01 15.10 5.20
N ALA A 9 -2.16 14.49 4.02
CA ALA A 9 -1.96 13.06 3.80
C ALA A 9 -0.70 12.79 2.99
N VAL A 10 0.17 11.93 3.50
CA VAL A 10 1.34 11.41 2.79
C VAL A 10 1.01 10.01 2.28
N VAL A 11 1.25 9.75 0.98
CA VAL A 11 0.97 8.44 0.36
C VAL A 11 2.21 7.96 -0.38
N THR A 12 2.83 6.85 0.10
CA THR A 12 3.92 6.19 -0.62
C THR A 12 3.36 5.23 -1.67
N GLY A 13 4.02 5.10 -2.83
CA GLY A 13 3.45 4.38 -3.97
C GLY A 13 2.24 5.10 -4.56
N GLY A 14 2.20 6.43 -4.44
CA GLY A 14 1.05 7.27 -4.77
C GLY A 14 0.80 7.46 -6.27
N GLY A 15 1.74 7.09 -7.13
CA GLY A 15 1.64 7.27 -8.58
C GLY A 15 0.71 6.28 -9.29
N ASN A 16 0.42 5.12 -8.68
CA ASN A 16 -0.34 4.06 -9.34
C ASN A 16 -1.27 3.30 -8.39
N GLY A 17 -2.23 2.56 -8.98
CA GLY A 17 -3.05 1.57 -8.30
C GLY A 17 -3.74 2.08 -7.04
N ILE A 18 -3.55 1.38 -5.92
CA ILE A 18 -4.18 1.69 -4.63
C ILE A 18 -3.72 3.05 -4.10
N GLY A 19 -2.40 3.36 -4.20
CA GLY A 19 -1.86 4.62 -3.72
C GLY A 19 -2.44 5.82 -4.48
N ARG A 20 -2.51 5.76 -5.83
CA ARG A 20 -3.17 6.79 -6.67
C ARG A 20 -4.63 6.99 -6.23
N ALA A 21 -5.37 5.89 -6.08
CA ALA A 21 -6.77 5.96 -5.66
C ALA A 21 -6.93 6.60 -4.26
N CYS A 22 -5.97 6.36 -3.33
CA CYS A 22 -5.95 7.03 -2.03
C CYS A 22 -5.71 8.53 -2.18
N CYS A 23 -4.74 8.95 -3.00
CA CYS A 23 -4.45 10.37 -3.24
C CYS A 23 -5.70 11.09 -3.79
N GLU A 24 -6.33 10.52 -4.81
CA GLU A 24 -7.55 11.07 -5.42
C GLU A 24 -8.71 11.13 -4.42
N ARG A 25 -8.92 10.03 -3.67
CA ARG A 25 -10.03 9.91 -2.73
C ARG A 25 -9.89 10.89 -1.56
N PHE A 26 -8.68 11.06 -1.06
CA PHE A 26 -8.40 11.98 0.05
C PHE A 26 -8.54 13.44 -0.37
N ALA A 27 -8.12 13.77 -1.60
CA ALA A 27 -8.34 15.10 -2.17
C ALA A 27 -9.83 15.45 -2.31
N GLU A 28 -10.67 14.50 -2.76
CA GLU A 28 -12.13 14.66 -2.82
C GLU A 28 -12.75 14.96 -1.46
N GLU A 29 -12.11 14.49 -0.37
CA GLU A 29 -12.55 14.71 1.02
C GLU A 29 -11.84 15.89 1.71
N GLY A 30 -11.12 16.70 0.94
CA GLY A 30 -10.57 17.96 1.41
C GLY A 30 -9.15 17.89 1.98
N ALA A 31 -8.42 16.79 1.76
CA ALA A 31 -7.01 16.71 2.16
C ALA A 31 -6.08 17.36 1.16
N ASP A 32 -4.99 17.97 1.64
CA ASP A 32 -3.80 18.23 0.86
C ASP A 32 -2.94 16.96 0.83
N VAL A 33 -2.28 16.67 -0.30
CA VAL A 33 -1.68 15.36 -0.52
C VAL A 33 -0.20 15.45 -0.90
N VAL A 34 0.64 14.69 -0.22
CA VAL A 34 2.02 14.42 -0.64
C VAL A 34 2.05 13.08 -1.36
N VAL A 35 2.31 13.12 -2.65
CA VAL A 35 2.40 11.94 -3.54
C VAL A 35 3.86 11.53 -3.58
N ALA A 36 4.21 10.37 -3.00
CA ALA A 36 5.56 9.84 -3.04
C ALA A 36 5.62 8.58 -3.88
N ASP A 37 6.47 8.56 -4.91
CA ASP A 37 6.63 7.41 -5.81
C ASP A 37 8.05 7.36 -6.40
N LEU A 38 8.47 6.17 -6.82
CA LEU A 38 9.71 5.97 -7.56
C LEU A 38 9.60 6.46 -9.01
N LEU A 39 8.39 6.47 -9.57
CA LEU A 39 8.09 6.81 -10.97
C LEU A 39 7.67 8.28 -11.06
N ASP A 40 8.61 9.15 -11.46
CA ASP A 40 8.44 10.60 -11.47
C ASP A 40 7.23 11.05 -12.30
N GLU A 41 7.06 10.49 -13.50
CA GLU A 41 5.96 10.86 -14.39
C GLU A 41 4.59 10.52 -13.79
N ALA A 42 4.44 9.31 -13.22
CA ALA A 42 3.21 8.87 -12.60
C ALA A 42 2.87 9.71 -11.36
N GLY A 43 3.86 10.00 -10.51
CA GLY A 43 3.67 10.85 -9.34
C GLY A 43 3.28 12.29 -9.71
N ALA A 44 3.92 12.86 -10.73
CA ALA A 44 3.58 14.20 -11.22
C ALA A 44 2.18 14.27 -11.86
N GLU A 45 1.72 13.20 -12.52
CA GLU A 45 0.35 13.12 -13.05
C GLU A 45 -0.68 13.15 -11.91
N VAL A 46 -0.51 12.32 -10.88
CA VAL A 46 -1.42 12.28 -9.73
C VAL A 46 -1.44 13.59 -8.96
N THR A 47 -0.29 14.27 -8.86
CA THR A 47 -0.22 15.60 -8.26
C THR A 47 -1.17 16.58 -8.98
N LYS A 48 -1.14 16.62 -10.31
CA LYS A 48 -2.07 17.45 -11.11
C LYS A 48 -3.54 17.08 -10.90
N GLU A 49 -3.81 15.79 -10.74
CA GLU A 49 -5.18 15.31 -10.49
C GLU A 49 -5.72 15.74 -9.11
N VAL A 50 -4.86 15.76 -8.09
CA VAL A 50 -5.19 16.31 -6.77
C VAL A 50 -5.45 17.82 -6.87
N GLU A 51 -4.60 18.55 -7.59
CA GLU A 51 -4.77 20.00 -7.81
C GLU A 51 -6.05 20.31 -8.58
N ALA A 52 -6.40 19.49 -9.58
CA ALA A 52 -7.66 19.64 -10.33
C ALA A 52 -8.92 19.46 -9.45
N ARG A 53 -8.78 18.79 -8.28
CA ARG A 53 -9.84 18.69 -7.25
C ARG A 53 -9.86 19.86 -6.27
N GLY A 54 -9.04 20.89 -6.52
CA GLY A 54 -8.97 22.12 -5.71
C GLY A 54 -8.18 21.97 -4.42
N ARG A 55 -7.32 20.95 -4.31
CA ARG A 55 -6.43 20.77 -3.16
C ARG A 55 -4.97 21.03 -3.54
N SER A 56 -4.12 21.29 -2.54
CA SER A 56 -2.69 21.41 -2.78
C SER A 56 -2.04 20.04 -2.81
N ALA A 57 -1.05 19.88 -3.69
CA ALA A 57 -0.27 18.66 -3.75
C ALA A 57 1.24 18.93 -3.78
N LEU A 58 2.01 17.93 -3.41
CA LEU A 58 3.47 17.89 -3.52
C LEU A 58 3.89 16.51 -4.02
N TYR A 59 4.68 16.47 -5.09
CA TYR A 59 5.36 15.25 -5.50
C TYR A 59 6.73 15.14 -4.81
N VAL A 60 7.07 13.94 -4.33
CA VAL A 60 8.39 13.59 -3.79
C VAL A 60 8.87 12.29 -4.42
N HIS A 61 10.01 12.32 -5.10
CA HIS A 61 10.66 11.09 -5.57
C HIS A 61 11.08 10.23 -4.39
N LEU A 62 10.65 8.98 -4.35
CA LEU A 62 10.92 8.07 -3.23
C LEU A 62 11.24 6.66 -3.70
N ASP A 63 12.47 6.21 -3.43
CA ASP A 63 12.70 4.77 -3.22
C ASP A 63 12.29 4.43 -1.79
N ALA A 64 11.19 3.67 -1.64
CA ALA A 64 10.65 3.32 -0.33
C ALA A 64 11.66 2.59 0.57
N SER A 65 12.62 1.86 0.00
CA SER A 65 13.67 1.16 0.75
C SER A 65 14.81 2.07 1.25
N SER A 66 14.78 3.37 0.90
CA SER A 66 15.81 4.34 1.26
C SER A 66 15.53 5.00 2.62
N PRO A 67 16.37 4.80 3.67
CA PRO A 67 16.18 5.51 4.93
C PRO A 67 16.23 7.03 4.78
N PRO A 68 17.24 7.65 4.10
CA PRO A 68 17.25 9.10 3.94
C PRO A 68 16.09 9.61 3.06
N GLY A 69 15.61 8.81 2.10
CA GLY A 69 14.45 9.17 1.28
C GLY A 69 13.17 9.30 2.09
N ASN A 70 12.94 8.42 3.06
CA ASN A 70 11.76 8.50 3.94
C ASN A 70 11.85 9.67 4.93
N GLU A 71 13.03 10.03 5.43
CA GLU A 71 13.23 11.22 6.25
C GLU A 71 12.99 12.50 5.44
N GLU A 72 13.49 12.55 4.22
CA GLU A 72 13.28 13.66 3.26
C GLU A 72 11.81 13.84 2.92
N LEU A 73 11.08 12.75 2.67
CA LEU A 73 9.63 12.77 2.40
C LEU A 73 8.86 13.53 3.49
N VAL A 74 9.09 13.17 4.75
CA VAL A 74 8.40 13.80 5.88
C VAL A 74 8.85 15.25 6.04
N ARG A 75 10.15 15.54 5.88
CA ARG A 75 10.67 16.90 5.92
C ARG A 75 10.01 17.79 4.86
N ALA A 76 9.94 17.33 3.61
CA ALA A 76 9.31 18.06 2.52
C ALA A 76 7.80 18.30 2.77
N ALA A 77 7.10 17.31 3.33
CA ALA A 77 5.70 17.46 3.72
C ALA A 77 5.52 18.57 4.76
N VAL A 78 6.36 18.57 5.81
CA VAL A 78 6.30 19.58 6.88
C VAL A 78 6.72 20.96 6.38
N GLU A 79 7.74 21.06 5.54
CA GLU A 79 8.15 22.34 4.94
C GLU A 79 7.04 22.95 4.08
N ARG A 80 6.30 22.12 3.36
CA ARG A 80 5.24 22.56 2.45
C ARG A 80 3.92 22.87 3.15
N PHE A 81 3.53 22.07 4.14
CA PHE A 81 2.18 22.07 4.72
C PHE A 81 2.17 22.31 6.24
N GLY A 82 3.31 22.29 6.90
CA GLY A 82 3.45 22.57 8.34
C GLY A 82 3.24 21.35 9.26
N HIS A 83 2.57 20.29 8.80
CA HIS A 83 2.23 19.11 9.61
C HIS A 83 1.95 17.88 8.74
N VAL A 84 1.73 16.72 9.39
CA VAL A 84 1.27 15.49 8.74
C VAL A 84 0.21 14.85 9.64
N ASP A 85 -0.99 14.57 9.10
CA ASP A 85 -2.10 13.94 9.83
C ASP A 85 -2.29 12.46 9.44
N VAL A 86 -2.02 12.12 8.18
CA VAL A 86 -2.27 10.78 7.64
C VAL A 86 -1.05 10.27 6.89
N LEU A 87 -0.72 8.99 7.09
CA LEU A 87 0.21 8.25 6.23
C LEU A 87 -0.51 7.04 5.64
N VAL A 88 -0.35 6.82 4.33
CA VAL A 88 -0.69 5.56 3.68
C VAL A 88 0.57 4.95 3.07
N THR A 89 0.96 3.74 3.47
CA THR A 89 2.12 3.05 2.89
C THR A 89 1.67 2.06 1.81
N ALA A 90 1.48 2.56 0.57
CA ALA A 90 1.04 1.75 -0.56
C ALA A 90 2.16 1.33 -1.52
N ALA A 91 3.39 1.79 -1.30
CA ALA A 91 4.55 1.31 -2.05
C ALA A 91 4.77 -0.20 -1.81
N GLY A 92 4.93 -0.96 -2.89
CA GLY A 92 5.16 -2.40 -2.79
C GLY A 92 5.34 -3.07 -4.14
N ILE A 93 6.03 -4.21 -4.13
CA ILE A 93 6.34 -5.03 -5.29
C ILE A 93 5.93 -6.48 -5.02
N SER A 94 5.51 -7.21 -6.06
CA SER A 94 5.18 -8.66 -5.97
C SER A 94 6.41 -9.54 -6.11
N HIS A 95 7.43 -9.10 -6.86
CA HIS A 95 8.72 -9.76 -7.11
C HIS A 95 9.80 -8.70 -7.34
N ALA A 96 11.07 -9.10 -7.34
CA ALA A 96 12.20 -8.17 -7.34
C ALA A 96 12.24 -7.21 -8.55
N ASP A 97 11.87 -7.71 -9.73
CA ASP A 97 11.92 -6.97 -10.98
C ASP A 97 10.60 -6.27 -11.32
N TYR A 98 9.60 -6.36 -10.43
CA TYR A 98 8.31 -5.70 -10.64
C TYR A 98 8.48 -4.18 -10.77
N ARG A 99 7.92 -3.63 -11.85
CA ARG A 99 7.74 -2.19 -12.05
C ARG A 99 6.31 -1.93 -12.54
N SER A 100 5.64 -1.00 -11.90
CA SER A 100 4.25 -0.69 -12.24
C SER A 100 4.14 -0.21 -13.69
N GLY A 101 3.30 -0.88 -14.49
CA GLY A 101 3.10 -0.59 -15.90
C GLY A 101 4.07 -1.29 -16.87
N ASP A 102 5.15 -1.88 -16.38
CA ASP A 102 6.05 -2.69 -17.20
C ASP A 102 5.53 -4.13 -17.32
N ARG A 103 5.33 -4.59 -18.52
CA ARG A 103 4.82 -5.94 -18.83
C ARG A 103 5.85 -6.84 -19.50
N SER A 104 7.10 -6.39 -19.55
CA SER A 104 8.18 -7.15 -20.23
C SER A 104 8.46 -8.51 -19.59
N GLN A 105 8.04 -8.75 -18.37
CA GLN A 105 8.24 -9.98 -17.61
C GLN A 105 6.99 -10.87 -17.50
N ASP A 106 5.87 -10.46 -18.08
CA ASP A 106 4.60 -11.18 -17.94
C ASP A 106 4.72 -12.65 -18.42
N ASP A 107 5.39 -12.92 -19.55
CA ASP A 107 5.55 -14.26 -20.09
C ASP A 107 6.43 -15.16 -19.21
N GLU A 108 7.51 -14.62 -18.66
CA GLU A 108 8.39 -15.35 -17.72
C GLU A 108 7.66 -15.66 -16.42
N MET A 109 6.91 -14.70 -15.90
CA MET A 109 6.10 -14.91 -14.69
C MET A 109 5.00 -15.96 -14.91
N LEU A 110 4.35 -15.95 -16.07
CA LEU A 110 3.36 -16.96 -16.43
C LEU A 110 4.00 -18.36 -16.48
N THR A 111 5.17 -18.47 -17.11
CA THR A 111 5.92 -19.72 -17.18
C THR A 111 6.27 -20.24 -15.77
N ARG A 112 6.84 -19.40 -14.93
CA ARG A 112 7.15 -19.75 -13.53
C ARG A 112 5.91 -20.15 -12.73
N ALA A 113 4.76 -19.48 -12.95
CA ALA A 113 3.51 -19.81 -12.29
C ALA A 113 2.98 -21.20 -12.73
N MET A 114 3.09 -21.54 -14.02
CA MET A 114 2.71 -22.86 -14.55
C MET A 114 3.62 -23.97 -14.00
N GLU A 115 4.94 -23.78 -14.03
CA GLU A 115 5.91 -24.72 -13.45
C GLU A 115 5.67 -24.96 -11.96
N ALA A 116 5.35 -23.90 -11.21
CA ALA A 116 5.04 -23.99 -9.78
C ALA A 116 3.66 -24.62 -9.51
N GLN A 117 2.78 -24.72 -10.50
CA GLN A 117 1.55 -25.50 -10.39
C GLN A 117 1.82 -26.99 -10.55
N GLU A 118 2.75 -27.39 -11.43
CA GLU A 118 3.18 -28.77 -11.62
C GLU A 118 4.01 -29.27 -10.43
N ASP A 119 4.92 -28.44 -9.91
CA ASP A 119 5.74 -28.72 -8.72
C ASP A 119 5.74 -27.55 -7.75
N PRO A 120 4.83 -27.54 -6.76
CA PRO A 120 4.72 -26.46 -5.77
C PRO A 120 5.97 -26.21 -4.94
N SER A 121 6.88 -27.19 -4.81
CA SER A 121 8.12 -27.03 -4.04
C SER A 121 9.04 -25.97 -4.64
N ARG A 122 9.00 -25.79 -5.96
CA ARG A 122 9.79 -24.79 -6.70
C ARG A 122 9.54 -23.36 -6.23
N ARG A 123 8.35 -23.04 -5.73
CA ARG A 123 8.04 -21.71 -5.17
C ARG A 123 8.96 -21.30 -4.04
N LEU A 124 9.50 -22.25 -3.31
CA LEU A 124 10.44 -22.01 -2.21
C LEU A 124 11.89 -22.34 -2.60
N LEU A 125 12.11 -23.48 -3.27
CA LEU A 125 13.45 -23.98 -3.54
C LEU A 125 14.20 -23.15 -4.59
N ASP A 126 13.49 -22.58 -5.57
CA ASP A 126 14.06 -21.78 -6.66
C ASP A 126 14.10 -20.26 -6.30
N LEU A 127 13.58 -19.86 -5.11
CA LEU A 127 13.58 -18.46 -4.69
C LEU A 127 14.98 -17.99 -4.32
N GLY A 128 15.55 -17.10 -5.13
CA GLY A 128 16.88 -16.53 -4.89
C GLY A 128 16.90 -15.57 -3.69
N VAL A 129 18.02 -15.59 -2.94
CA VAL A 129 18.20 -14.70 -1.77
C VAL A 129 18.11 -13.22 -2.15
N ALA A 130 18.62 -12.82 -3.31
CA ALA A 130 18.55 -11.44 -3.79
C ALA A 130 17.10 -11.00 -4.07
N GLU A 131 16.28 -11.87 -4.69
CA GLU A 131 14.86 -11.62 -4.91
C GLU A 131 14.11 -11.53 -3.58
N TRP A 132 14.33 -12.47 -2.67
CA TRP A 132 13.80 -12.45 -1.31
C TRP A 132 14.09 -11.10 -0.62
N GLN A 133 15.37 -10.71 -0.59
CA GLN A 133 15.80 -9.50 0.10
C GLN A 133 15.19 -8.24 -0.51
N LYS A 134 15.18 -8.12 -1.85
CA LYS A 134 14.61 -6.96 -2.54
C LYS A 134 13.13 -6.76 -2.22
N VAL A 135 12.35 -7.85 -2.17
CA VAL A 135 10.92 -7.76 -1.81
C VAL A 135 10.74 -7.34 -0.35
N LEU A 136 11.55 -7.87 0.57
CA LEU A 136 11.50 -7.45 1.98
C LEU A 136 11.94 -5.99 2.16
N ASP A 137 12.97 -5.55 1.45
CA ASP A 137 13.49 -4.19 1.56
C ASP A 137 12.44 -3.17 1.15
N VAL A 138 11.72 -3.41 0.06
CA VAL A 138 10.66 -2.49 -0.39
C VAL A 138 9.41 -2.61 0.48
N ASN A 139 8.86 -3.83 0.63
CA ASN A 139 7.53 -4.02 1.21
C ASN A 139 7.51 -3.87 2.73
N LEU A 140 8.50 -4.40 3.42
CA LEU A 140 8.55 -4.45 4.89
C LEU A 140 9.44 -3.36 5.47
N THR A 141 10.71 -3.33 5.06
CA THR A 141 11.65 -2.31 5.55
C THR A 141 11.20 -0.92 5.12
N GLY A 142 10.77 -0.74 3.87
CA GLY A 142 10.25 0.54 3.37
C GLY A 142 9.00 0.99 4.13
N THR A 143 8.05 0.09 4.39
CA THR A 143 6.90 0.41 5.26
C THR A 143 7.34 0.83 6.65
N PHE A 144 8.29 0.10 7.26
CA PHE A 144 8.83 0.46 8.57
C PHE A 144 9.47 1.86 8.58
N LEU A 145 10.27 2.19 7.57
CA LEU A 145 10.94 3.49 7.45
C LEU A 145 9.93 4.64 7.34
N ALA A 146 8.92 4.50 6.47
CA ALA A 146 7.86 5.49 6.32
C ALA A 146 7.06 5.68 7.63
N VAL A 147 6.67 4.57 8.26
CA VAL A 147 5.98 4.59 9.57
C VAL A 147 6.85 5.28 10.63
N GLN A 148 8.14 4.93 10.73
CA GLN A 148 9.03 5.49 11.73
C GLN A 148 9.24 7.00 11.54
N ALA A 149 9.54 7.44 10.31
CA ALA A 149 9.78 8.86 10.00
C ALA A 149 8.51 9.69 10.28
N THR A 150 7.35 9.23 9.79
CA THR A 150 6.08 9.93 9.99
C THR A 150 5.63 9.92 11.45
N ALA A 151 5.80 8.80 12.16
CA ALA A 151 5.45 8.71 13.56
C ALA A 151 6.28 9.67 14.44
N ARG A 152 7.58 9.84 14.16
CA ARG A 152 8.41 10.84 14.83
C ARG A 152 7.82 12.23 14.69
N GLN A 153 7.37 12.60 13.50
CA GLN A 153 6.75 13.89 13.24
C GLN A 153 5.40 14.00 13.96
N MET A 154 4.51 13.01 13.86
CA MET A 154 3.20 13.03 14.52
C MET A 154 3.31 13.14 16.05
N VAL A 155 4.28 12.44 16.64
CA VAL A 155 4.55 12.55 18.09
C VAL A 155 5.11 13.93 18.45
N ALA A 156 6.02 14.47 17.65
CA ALA A 156 6.62 15.79 17.91
C ALA A 156 5.59 16.93 17.78
N GLN A 157 4.65 16.84 16.83
CA GLN A 157 3.59 17.85 16.69
C GLN A 157 2.49 17.74 17.75
N GLY A 158 2.33 16.59 18.41
CA GLY A 158 1.43 16.44 19.57
C GLY A 158 -0.07 16.45 19.27
N THR A 159 -0.46 16.39 17.98
CA THR A 159 -1.86 16.41 17.54
C THR A 159 -2.44 15.03 17.23
N GLY A 160 -1.65 13.96 17.43
CA GLY A 160 -2.02 12.62 17.01
C GLY A 160 -1.89 12.42 15.50
N GLY A 161 -2.56 11.41 14.96
CA GLY A 161 -2.56 11.10 13.53
C GLY A 161 -3.09 9.71 13.21
N SER A 162 -3.16 9.37 11.93
CA SER A 162 -3.56 8.06 11.45
C SER A 162 -2.55 7.50 10.44
N ILE A 163 -2.06 6.30 10.69
CA ILE A 163 -1.18 5.55 9.80
C ILE A 163 -1.95 4.34 9.28
N VAL A 164 -2.03 4.22 7.95
CA VAL A 164 -2.70 3.11 7.25
C VAL A 164 -1.66 2.36 6.44
N THR A 165 -1.36 1.13 6.83
CA THR A 165 -0.43 0.27 6.09
C THR A 165 -1.18 -0.63 5.11
N ILE A 166 -0.59 -0.84 3.92
CA ILE A 166 -1.18 -1.78 2.95
C ILE A 166 -0.47 -3.14 3.08
N ALA A 167 -1.14 -4.06 3.78
CA ALA A 167 -0.79 -5.47 3.85
C ALA A 167 -1.31 -6.24 2.61
N SER A 168 -1.90 -7.41 2.79
CA SER A 168 -2.54 -8.23 1.75
C SER A 168 -3.26 -9.40 2.41
N VAL A 169 -4.24 -10.02 1.74
CA VAL A 169 -4.73 -11.37 2.10
C VAL A 169 -3.59 -12.39 2.14
N ALA A 170 -2.51 -12.20 1.36
CA ALA A 170 -1.32 -13.04 1.40
C ALA A 170 -0.61 -13.06 2.76
N ALA A 171 -0.88 -12.11 3.64
CA ALA A 171 -0.36 -12.11 5.02
C ALA A 171 -0.92 -13.28 5.86
N LYS A 172 -2.09 -13.82 5.49
CA LYS A 172 -2.75 -14.95 6.13
C LYS A 172 -2.89 -16.17 5.20
N HIS A 173 -2.97 -15.95 3.89
CA HIS A 173 -3.08 -16.97 2.85
C HIS A 173 -1.82 -16.99 1.98
N PRO A 174 -0.81 -17.79 2.33
CA PRO A 174 0.51 -17.74 1.68
C PRO A 174 0.46 -18.12 0.19
N GLU A 175 -0.56 -18.84 -0.27
CA GLU A 175 -0.77 -19.17 -1.68
C GLU A 175 -1.28 -18.00 -2.53
N ALA A 176 -1.69 -16.89 -1.91
CA ALA A 176 -2.13 -15.69 -2.62
C ALA A 176 -0.97 -14.85 -3.21
N GLY A 177 0.27 -15.35 -3.18
CA GLY A 177 1.43 -14.69 -3.77
C GLY A 177 2.72 -15.47 -3.57
N PRO A 178 3.86 -14.98 -4.11
CA PRO A 178 5.18 -15.55 -3.85
C PRO A 178 5.52 -15.56 -2.36
N ALA A 179 6.38 -16.48 -1.93
CA ALA A 179 6.74 -16.64 -0.51
C ALA A 179 7.35 -15.35 0.09
N SER A 180 8.24 -14.66 -0.65
CA SER A 180 8.83 -13.40 -0.23
C SER A 180 7.75 -12.31 -0.02
N TYR A 181 6.79 -12.23 -0.93
CA TYR A 181 5.66 -11.30 -0.84
C TYR A 181 4.79 -11.61 0.39
N ALA A 182 4.34 -12.87 0.53
CA ALA A 182 3.48 -13.28 1.64
C ALA A 182 4.14 -12.99 2.99
N VAL A 183 5.42 -13.35 3.16
CA VAL A 183 6.18 -13.07 4.39
C VAL A 183 6.33 -11.57 4.62
N SER A 184 6.62 -10.78 3.57
CA SER A 184 6.70 -9.32 3.70
C SER A 184 5.39 -8.71 4.20
N LYS A 185 4.25 -9.16 3.67
CA LYS A 185 2.91 -8.66 4.05
C LYS A 185 2.44 -9.15 5.42
N ALA A 186 2.83 -10.36 5.83
CA ALA A 186 2.67 -10.81 7.22
C ALA A 186 3.50 -9.96 8.20
N GLY A 187 4.74 -9.60 7.80
CA GLY A 187 5.58 -8.68 8.55
C GLY A 187 4.95 -7.28 8.70
N VAL A 188 4.38 -6.73 7.63
CA VAL A 188 3.66 -5.45 7.66
C VAL A 188 2.46 -5.49 8.62
N TRP A 189 1.70 -6.57 8.63
CA TRP A 189 0.60 -6.73 9.58
C TRP A 189 1.09 -6.78 11.04
N MET A 190 2.17 -7.52 11.32
CA MET A 190 2.73 -7.54 12.66
C MET A 190 3.36 -6.21 13.06
N LEU A 191 4.03 -5.51 12.13
CA LEU A 191 4.53 -4.15 12.32
C LEU A 191 3.41 -3.19 12.71
N THR A 192 2.24 -3.26 12.05
CA THR A 192 1.05 -2.47 12.35
C THR A 192 0.63 -2.64 13.81
N LYS A 193 0.51 -3.87 14.29
CA LYS A 193 0.14 -4.17 15.67
C LYS A 193 1.16 -3.64 16.69
N SER A 194 2.45 -3.80 16.39
CA SER A 194 3.54 -3.31 17.23
C SER A 194 3.54 -1.78 17.30
N ALA A 195 3.40 -1.11 16.15
CA ALA A 195 3.36 0.34 16.07
C ALA A 195 2.11 0.92 16.77
N ALA A 196 0.94 0.29 16.60
CA ALA A 196 -0.28 0.69 17.29
C ALA A 196 -0.14 0.71 18.81
N ARG A 197 0.49 -0.32 19.38
CA ARG A 197 0.76 -0.39 20.83
C ARG A 197 1.74 0.67 21.30
N SER A 198 2.77 0.94 20.51
CA SER A 198 3.83 1.90 20.87
C SER A 198 3.38 3.34 20.73
N LEU A 199 2.55 3.65 19.73
CA LEU A 199 2.18 5.01 19.34
C LEU A 199 0.82 5.46 19.90
N GLY A 200 -0.02 4.51 20.32
CA GLY A 200 -1.34 4.80 20.90
C GLY A 200 -1.32 5.82 22.04
N PRO A 201 -0.38 5.76 23.01
CA PRO A 201 -0.28 6.79 24.08
C PRO A 201 -0.04 8.21 23.57
N SER A 202 0.49 8.36 22.34
CA SER A 202 0.70 9.67 21.69
C SER A 202 -0.48 10.08 20.78
N GLY A 203 -1.61 9.36 20.82
CA GLY A 203 -2.77 9.65 19.99
C GLY A 203 -2.62 9.26 18.51
N VAL A 204 -1.59 8.50 18.15
CA VAL A 204 -1.39 8.03 16.78
C VAL A 204 -1.98 6.64 16.63
N ARG A 205 -2.97 6.51 15.74
CA ARG A 205 -3.60 5.24 15.38
C ARG A 205 -2.83 4.60 14.23
N VAL A 206 -2.66 3.28 14.27
CA VAL A 206 -2.00 2.53 13.21
C VAL A 206 -2.85 1.31 12.88
N ASN A 207 -3.35 1.24 11.64
CA ASN A 207 -4.18 0.13 11.17
C ASN A 207 -3.67 -0.35 9.81
N ALA A 208 -4.08 -1.55 9.41
CA ALA A 208 -3.74 -2.13 8.13
C ALA A 208 -4.99 -2.34 7.26
N ILE A 209 -4.77 -2.34 5.96
CA ILE A 209 -5.70 -2.91 4.99
C ILE A 209 -5.03 -4.12 4.37
N GLY A 210 -5.73 -5.24 4.31
CA GLY A 210 -5.32 -6.46 3.63
C GLY A 210 -6.16 -6.70 2.37
N PRO A 211 -5.88 -6.00 1.25
CA PRO A 211 -6.68 -6.17 0.05
C PRO A 211 -6.61 -7.60 -0.47
N GLY A 212 -7.71 -8.04 -1.09
CA GLY A 212 -7.73 -9.22 -1.93
C GLY A 212 -7.18 -8.94 -3.34
N PHE A 213 -7.79 -9.55 -4.35
CA PHE A 213 -7.41 -9.35 -5.75
C PHE A 213 -8.03 -8.07 -6.29
N ILE A 214 -7.20 -7.03 -6.45
CA ILE A 214 -7.61 -5.68 -6.87
C ILE A 214 -7.13 -5.40 -8.29
N GLU A 215 -7.93 -4.73 -9.10
CA GLU A 215 -7.62 -4.32 -10.48
C GLU A 215 -6.51 -3.25 -10.51
N THR A 216 -5.26 -3.70 -10.57
CA THR A 216 -4.06 -2.86 -10.64
C THR A 216 -3.09 -3.38 -11.70
N ASN A 217 -2.00 -2.66 -11.96
CA ASN A 217 -0.92 -3.17 -12.81
C ASN A 217 -0.33 -4.49 -12.27
N MET A 218 -0.29 -4.67 -10.96
CA MET A 218 0.23 -5.90 -10.32
C MET A 218 -0.62 -7.14 -10.63
N THR A 219 -1.90 -6.99 -10.88
CA THR A 219 -2.85 -8.07 -11.18
C THR A 219 -3.27 -8.10 -12.67
N ALA A 220 -2.65 -7.28 -13.52
CA ALA A 220 -3.01 -7.17 -14.94
C ALA A 220 -2.95 -8.51 -15.68
N MET A 221 -1.99 -9.38 -15.32
CA MET A 221 -1.84 -10.71 -15.89
C MET A 221 -3.06 -11.61 -15.61
N VAL A 222 -3.70 -11.48 -14.46
CA VAL A 222 -4.93 -12.23 -14.12
C VAL A 222 -6.04 -11.91 -15.12
N LYS A 223 -6.17 -10.67 -15.58
CA LYS A 223 -7.14 -10.26 -16.60
C LYS A 223 -6.77 -10.69 -18.01
N ALA A 224 -5.47 -10.81 -18.30
CA ALA A 224 -4.98 -11.14 -19.64
C ALA A 224 -5.24 -12.60 -20.05
N VAL A 225 -5.39 -13.52 -19.09
CA VAL A 225 -5.57 -14.96 -19.33
C VAL A 225 -6.93 -15.41 -18.77
N PRO A 226 -7.96 -15.62 -19.62
CA PRO A 226 -9.32 -15.91 -19.18
C PRO A 226 -9.44 -17.10 -18.23
N GLN A 227 -8.66 -18.17 -18.45
CA GLN A 227 -8.68 -19.38 -17.61
C GLN A 227 -8.16 -19.07 -16.18
N ILE A 228 -7.11 -18.25 -16.08
CA ILE A 228 -6.57 -17.80 -14.79
C ILE A 228 -7.60 -16.90 -14.10
N GLN A 229 -8.20 -15.98 -14.83
CA GLN A 229 -9.25 -15.11 -14.29
C GLN A 229 -10.42 -15.92 -13.74
N GLU A 230 -10.93 -16.89 -14.49
CA GLU A 230 -12.04 -17.73 -14.05
C GLU A 230 -11.69 -18.51 -12.76
N MET A 231 -10.49 -19.07 -12.69
CA MET A 231 -10.00 -19.77 -11.49
C MET A 231 -9.96 -18.84 -10.28
N PHE A 232 -9.43 -17.64 -10.43
CA PHE A 232 -9.39 -16.65 -9.34
C PHE A 232 -10.79 -16.21 -8.91
N LEU A 233 -11.67 -15.92 -9.89
CA LEU A 233 -13.04 -15.48 -9.58
C LEU A 233 -13.87 -16.60 -8.96
N ALA A 234 -13.58 -17.86 -9.25
CA ALA A 234 -14.28 -19.01 -8.65
C ALA A 234 -14.09 -19.07 -7.11
N GLY A 235 -12.92 -18.62 -6.63
CA GLY A 235 -12.62 -18.53 -5.19
C GLY A 235 -13.20 -17.32 -4.47
N LEU A 236 -13.80 -16.35 -5.21
CA LEU A 236 -14.33 -15.12 -4.63
C LEU A 236 -15.86 -15.18 -4.51
N PRO A 237 -16.45 -15.07 -3.32
CA PRO A 237 -17.91 -14.96 -3.15
C PRO A 237 -18.54 -13.85 -4.00
N LEU A 238 -17.94 -12.67 -4.11
CA LEU A 238 -18.44 -11.57 -4.94
C LEU A 238 -18.19 -11.74 -6.44
N ARG A 239 -17.45 -12.79 -6.88
CA ARG A 239 -17.22 -13.15 -8.29
C ARG A 239 -16.66 -12.02 -9.17
N ARG A 240 -15.91 -11.09 -8.59
CA ARG A 240 -15.22 -10.02 -9.30
C ARG A 240 -13.95 -9.61 -8.58
N LEU A 241 -13.04 -8.98 -9.29
CA LEU A 241 -11.93 -8.26 -8.68
C LEU A 241 -12.46 -7.00 -7.98
N GLY A 242 -11.78 -6.58 -6.92
CA GLY A 242 -12.01 -5.28 -6.31
C GLY A 242 -11.37 -4.16 -7.14
N THR A 243 -11.81 -2.94 -6.94
CA THR A 243 -11.21 -1.75 -7.54
C THR A 243 -10.26 -1.05 -6.58
N PRO A 244 -9.25 -0.30 -7.06
CA PRO A 244 -8.41 0.53 -6.20
C PRO A 244 -9.23 1.51 -5.35
N ARG A 245 -10.34 2.01 -5.89
CA ARG A 245 -11.25 2.92 -5.19
C ARG A 245 -11.89 2.28 -3.95
N GLU A 246 -12.30 1.02 -4.01
CA GLU A 246 -12.87 0.32 -2.86
C GLU A 246 -11.85 0.16 -1.72
N VAL A 247 -10.57 -0.01 -2.05
CA VAL A 247 -9.49 -0.01 -1.06
C VAL A 247 -9.24 1.40 -0.51
N ALA A 248 -9.29 2.42 -1.37
CA ALA A 248 -9.13 3.81 -0.95
C ALA A 248 -10.28 4.29 -0.04
N ASP A 249 -11.50 3.79 -0.22
CA ASP A 249 -12.62 4.06 0.70
C ASP A 249 -12.40 3.44 2.08
N CYS A 250 -11.80 2.24 2.16
CA CYS A 250 -11.34 1.67 3.44
C CYS A 250 -10.23 2.53 4.08
N ALA A 251 -9.26 3.01 3.26
CA ALA A 251 -8.20 3.89 3.75
C ALA A 251 -8.77 5.21 4.27
N LEU A 252 -9.75 5.78 3.59
CA LEU A 252 -10.46 6.98 4.04
C LEU A 252 -11.15 6.76 5.39
N PHE A 253 -11.84 5.62 5.58
CA PHE A 253 -12.44 5.29 6.87
C PHE A 253 -11.40 5.23 7.98
N LEU A 254 -10.27 4.56 7.74
CA LEU A 254 -9.19 4.43 8.72
C LEU A 254 -8.45 5.75 8.98
N ALA A 255 -8.38 6.64 7.99
CA ALA A 255 -7.80 7.97 8.12
C ALA A 255 -8.70 8.94 8.90
N GLY A 256 -10.03 8.79 8.78
CA GLY A 256 -11.05 9.69 9.34
C GLY A 256 -11.33 9.46 10.83
N GLU A 257 -12.12 10.37 11.39
CA GLU A 257 -12.55 10.35 12.80
C GLU A 257 -13.52 9.20 13.10
N GLU A 258 -14.21 8.64 12.07
CA GLU A 258 -15.13 7.51 12.23
C GLU A 258 -14.42 6.25 12.74
N SER A 259 -13.12 6.17 12.56
CA SER A 259 -12.27 5.09 13.07
C SER A 259 -11.47 5.46 14.31
N SER A 260 -11.89 6.49 15.06
CA SER A 260 -11.17 7.02 16.23
C SER A 260 -10.86 5.98 17.33
N TYR A 261 -11.62 4.88 17.38
CA TYR A 261 -11.39 3.79 18.33
C TYR A 261 -10.74 2.53 17.69
N PHE A 262 -10.29 2.64 16.42
CA PHE A 262 -9.59 1.56 15.71
C PHE A 262 -8.07 1.79 15.77
N THR A 263 -7.34 0.84 16.34
CA THR A 263 -5.86 0.79 16.26
C THR A 263 -5.37 -0.65 16.41
N GLY A 264 -4.40 -1.04 15.58
CA GLY A 264 -3.84 -2.40 15.53
C GLY A 264 -4.67 -3.39 14.72
N GLU A 265 -5.71 -2.93 14.03
CA GLU A 265 -6.63 -3.76 13.26
C GLU A 265 -6.22 -3.89 11.79
N ILE A 266 -6.77 -4.93 11.14
CA ILE A 266 -6.65 -5.12 9.69
C ILE A 266 -8.04 -5.31 9.08
N LEU A 267 -8.36 -4.50 8.07
CA LEU A 267 -9.58 -4.63 7.27
C LEU A 267 -9.28 -5.36 5.97
N HIS A 268 -10.15 -6.30 5.56
CA HIS A 268 -9.97 -7.10 4.35
C HIS A 268 -11.04 -6.77 3.29
N PRO A 269 -10.82 -5.76 2.41
CA PRO A 269 -11.64 -5.58 1.21
C PRO A 269 -11.20 -6.58 0.15
N ASP A 270 -11.72 -7.80 0.20
CA ASP A 270 -11.23 -8.96 -0.56
C ASP A 270 -12.32 -9.74 -1.31
N GLY A 271 -13.55 -9.24 -1.32
CA GLY A 271 -14.68 -9.91 -1.98
C GLY A 271 -15.13 -11.21 -1.31
N GLY A 272 -14.74 -11.40 -0.04
CA GLY A 272 -15.06 -12.59 0.76
C GLY A 272 -14.06 -13.75 0.55
N PHE A 273 -12.89 -13.48 -0.04
CA PHE A 273 -11.84 -14.48 -0.21
C PHE A 273 -11.38 -15.05 1.13
N PHE A 274 -11.28 -14.19 2.11
CA PHE A 274 -10.94 -14.57 3.47
C PHE A 274 -12.11 -14.32 4.42
N THR A 275 -12.54 -15.40 5.08
CA THR A 275 -13.54 -15.34 6.16
C THR A 275 -12.92 -15.98 7.40
N ASP A 276 -12.68 -15.18 8.46
CA ASP A 276 -12.23 -15.70 9.77
C ASP A 276 -13.33 -16.53 10.43
#